data_3f0b1191b85c06df6d4295607983f451
#
_entry.id   3f0b1191b85c06df6d4295607983f451
#
_cell.length_a   1.000
_cell.length_b   1.000
_cell.length_c   1.000
_cell.angle_alpha   90.00
_cell.angle_beta   90.00
_cell.angle_gamma   90.00
#
_symmetry.space_group_name_H-M   'P 1'
#
loop_
_entity.id
_entity.type
_entity.pdbx_description
1 polymer ?
#
loop_
_entity_poly.entity_id
_entity_poly.type
_entity_poly.pdbx_seq_one_letter_code
_entity_poly.pdbx_strand_id
1 'polypeptide(L)'
;LHKEYRRQRQMCIRDSDYLIEGREKFSDFFEDTSLFNSIFYSDVQSELTKAYQILNNIKMFSDNITRVIPLQKLEHWITDETGVKPDFHADFQVQYYDIEIEGREVATWTQPLFKAEGKATFVLFSRIYKGVRQYLVKAQPEIGSFDIAEFGPSIQWEASERKIASDVLSKVFRKHVTENRGILNQVVLSEEGGRFYHEQNYNFIIEVDPDELSTVRSPYVWLSFGALSSMIQKNNQVNIQLRNLIALINL
;
A
#
# COMPACT_ATOMS: atom_id res chain seq x y z
N LEU A 1 15.85 5.65 11.92
CA LEU A 1 14.46 5.54 11.46
C LEU A 1 13.89 6.90 11.02
N HIS A 2 13.93 7.95 11.86
CA HIS A 2 13.41 9.29 11.49
C HIS A 2 14.17 10.00 10.36
N LYS A 3 15.46 9.73 10.14
CA LYS A 3 16.29 10.39 9.11
C LYS A 3 16.01 9.82 7.70
N GLU A 4 15.75 8.54 7.58
CA GLU A 4 15.46 7.88 6.29
C GLU A 4 14.07 8.23 5.78
N TYR A 5 13.06 8.22 6.66
CA TYR A 5 11.73 8.73 6.36
C TYR A 5 11.72 10.20 5.91
N ARG A 6 12.57 11.05 6.51
CA ARG A 6 12.74 12.44 6.07
C ARG A 6 13.42 12.54 4.70
N ARG A 7 14.36 11.66 4.37
CA ARG A 7 15.02 11.65 3.05
C ARG A 7 14.11 11.21 1.94
N GLN A 8 13.32 10.15 2.12
CA GLN A 8 12.30 9.74 1.15
C GLN A 8 11.23 10.84 0.96
N ARG A 9 10.78 11.45 2.05
CA ARG A 9 9.84 12.56 2.00
C ARG A 9 10.40 13.80 1.29
N GLN A 10 11.68 14.11 1.48
CA GLN A 10 12.36 15.21 0.79
C GLN A 10 12.64 14.92 -0.69
N MET A 11 12.91 13.67 -1.07
CA MET A 11 13.02 13.29 -2.48
C MET A 11 11.71 13.50 -3.21
N CYS A 12 10.59 12.95 -2.71
CA CYS A 12 9.28 13.13 -3.35
C CYS A 12 8.84 14.60 -3.46
N ILE A 13 9.13 15.44 -2.46
CA ILE A 13 8.81 16.87 -2.50
C ILE A 13 9.70 17.60 -3.53
N ARG A 14 10.99 17.32 -3.56
CA ARG A 14 11.91 17.93 -4.52
C ARG A 14 11.57 17.59 -5.96
N ASP A 15 11.21 16.32 -6.22
CA ASP A 15 10.88 15.88 -7.57
C ASP A 15 9.58 16.51 -8.06
N SER A 16 8.59 16.72 -7.19
CA SER A 16 7.34 17.42 -7.56
C SER A 16 7.56 18.91 -7.86
N ASP A 17 8.40 19.59 -7.08
CA ASP A 17 8.70 21.01 -7.31
C ASP A 17 9.48 21.22 -8.62
N TYR A 18 10.47 20.35 -8.90
CA TYR A 18 11.19 20.37 -10.18
C TYR A 18 10.27 20.08 -11.38
N LEU A 19 9.32 19.15 -11.22
CA LEU A 19 8.36 18.84 -12.27
C LEU A 19 7.38 20.00 -12.52
N ILE A 20 7.00 20.76 -11.48
CA ILE A 20 6.12 21.93 -11.60
C ILE A 20 6.81 23.08 -12.35
N GLU A 21 8.08 23.37 -12.07
CA GLU A 21 8.86 24.42 -12.72
C GLU A 21 9.27 24.06 -14.16
N GLY A 22 9.34 22.78 -14.48
CA GLY A 22 9.79 22.28 -15.78
C GLY A 22 8.71 21.83 -16.76
N ARG A 23 7.45 22.12 -16.50
CA ARG A 23 6.25 21.61 -17.18
C ARG A 23 6.35 21.51 -18.72
N GLU A 24 6.82 22.56 -19.37
CA GLU A 24 7.00 22.60 -20.83
C GLU A 24 8.30 21.93 -21.29
N LYS A 25 9.29 21.87 -20.40
CA LYS A 25 10.61 21.27 -20.71
C LYS A 25 10.63 19.76 -20.54
N PHE A 26 9.69 19.20 -19.78
CA PHE A 26 9.69 17.77 -19.43
C PHE A 26 8.73 16.92 -20.25
N SER A 27 7.86 17.51 -21.08
CA SER A 27 6.94 16.73 -21.94
C SER A 27 7.66 15.69 -22.78
N ASP A 28 8.84 16.03 -23.27
CA ASP A 28 9.64 15.17 -24.15
C ASP A 28 10.35 14.02 -23.41
N PHE A 29 10.37 14.05 -22.07
CA PHE A 29 10.94 12.98 -21.24
C PHE A 29 9.94 11.91 -20.87
N PHE A 30 8.64 12.15 -21.05
CA PHE A 30 7.61 11.17 -20.76
C PHE A 30 7.27 10.37 -22.01
N GLU A 31 7.60 9.08 -22.01
CA GLU A 31 7.13 8.17 -23.05
C GLU A 31 5.60 7.97 -22.95
N ASP A 32 5.03 8.07 -21.73
CA ASP A 32 3.61 7.93 -21.45
C ASP A 32 2.95 9.30 -21.26
N THR A 33 2.36 9.81 -22.32
CA THR A 33 1.58 11.06 -22.30
C THR A 33 0.42 11.02 -21.29
N SER A 34 -0.18 9.85 -21.05
CA SER A 34 -1.28 9.71 -20.09
C SER A 34 -0.83 9.88 -18.64
N LEU A 35 0.39 9.46 -18.33
CA LEU A 35 1.02 9.69 -17.03
C LEU A 35 1.39 11.16 -16.86
N PHE A 36 1.97 11.79 -17.90
CA PHE A 36 2.21 13.22 -17.90
C PHE A 36 0.94 14.03 -17.61
N ASN A 37 -0.17 13.71 -18.30
CA ASN A 37 -1.47 14.32 -18.04
C ASN A 37 -1.97 14.06 -16.60
N SER A 38 -1.70 12.89 -16.07
CA SER A 38 -2.06 12.51 -14.69
C SER A 38 -1.34 13.36 -13.64
N ILE A 39 -0.12 13.78 -13.95
CA ILE A 39 0.69 14.63 -13.06
C ILE A 39 0.26 16.09 -13.16
N PHE A 40 0.12 16.61 -14.39
CA PHE A 40 0.08 18.05 -14.63
C PHE A 40 -1.29 18.61 -15.02
N TYR A 41 -2.17 17.79 -15.59
CA TYR A 41 -3.45 18.23 -16.17
C TYR A 41 -4.68 17.59 -15.55
N SER A 42 -4.52 16.80 -14.48
CA SER A 42 -5.65 16.23 -13.75
C SER A 42 -6.33 17.28 -12.86
N ASP A 43 -7.63 17.10 -12.62
CA ASP A 43 -8.38 17.93 -11.67
C ASP A 43 -8.17 17.41 -10.22
N VAL A 44 -6.94 17.61 -9.73
CA VAL A 44 -6.50 17.16 -8.40
C VAL A 44 -7.45 17.60 -7.30
N GLN A 45 -7.96 18.85 -7.35
CA GLN A 45 -8.82 19.38 -6.30
C GLN A 45 -10.17 18.64 -6.22
N SER A 46 -10.79 18.35 -7.35
CA SER A 46 -12.04 17.57 -7.41
C SER A 46 -11.83 16.14 -6.97
N GLU A 47 -10.72 15.52 -7.39
CA GLU A 47 -10.36 14.16 -7.00
C GLU A 47 -10.11 14.05 -5.49
N LEU A 48 -9.33 14.94 -4.91
CA LEU A 48 -9.08 14.99 -3.47
C LEU A 48 -10.36 15.23 -2.67
N THR A 49 -11.26 16.07 -3.13
CA THR A 49 -12.54 16.32 -2.48
C THR A 49 -13.35 15.02 -2.36
N LYS A 50 -13.46 14.26 -3.46
CA LYS A 50 -14.15 12.96 -3.47
C LYS A 50 -13.46 11.93 -2.57
N ALA A 51 -12.14 11.84 -2.66
CA ALA A 51 -11.35 10.93 -1.84
C ALA A 51 -11.57 11.20 -0.34
N TYR A 52 -11.43 12.45 0.08
CA TYR A 52 -11.63 12.81 1.49
C TYR A 52 -13.06 12.62 1.98
N GLN A 53 -14.07 12.82 1.13
CA GLN A 53 -15.45 12.48 1.48
C GLN A 53 -15.60 11.00 1.79
N ILE A 54 -15.03 10.11 0.96
CA ILE A 54 -15.06 8.65 1.20
C ILE A 54 -14.32 8.31 2.50
N LEU A 55 -13.11 8.83 2.68
CA LEU A 55 -12.30 8.54 3.86
C LEU A 55 -12.97 9.04 5.15
N ASN A 56 -13.51 10.26 5.13
CA ASN A 56 -14.21 10.82 6.27
C ASN A 56 -15.49 10.05 6.62
N ASN A 57 -16.23 9.56 5.62
CA ASN A 57 -17.38 8.71 5.87
C ASN A 57 -16.99 7.43 6.63
N ILE A 58 -15.88 6.78 6.24
CA ILE A 58 -15.38 5.61 6.97
C ILE A 58 -15.00 6.00 8.40
N LYS A 59 -14.27 7.10 8.60
CA LYS A 59 -13.87 7.57 9.93
C LYS A 59 -15.05 7.92 10.83
N MET A 60 -16.08 8.53 10.26
CA MET A 60 -17.28 8.97 11.02
C MET A 60 -18.22 7.83 11.40
N PHE A 61 -18.30 6.80 10.55
CA PHE A 61 -19.29 5.72 10.70
C PHE A 61 -18.65 4.35 10.97
N SER A 62 -17.35 4.30 11.28
CA SER A 62 -16.69 3.06 11.68
C SER A 62 -16.99 2.73 13.14
N ASP A 63 -17.51 1.53 13.36
CA ASP A 63 -17.69 0.96 14.70
C ASP A 63 -16.41 0.27 15.23
N ASN A 64 -15.32 0.34 14.49
CA ASN A 64 -14.07 -0.30 14.87
C ASN A 64 -13.45 0.41 16.08
N ILE A 65 -13.29 -0.34 17.16
CA ILE A 65 -12.64 0.13 18.39
C ILE A 65 -11.34 -0.66 18.57
N THR A 66 -10.22 0.04 18.57
CA THR A 66 -8.91 -0.53 18.91
C THR A 66 -8.59 -0.25 20.37
N ARG A 67 -8.19 -1.29 21.12
CA ARG A 67 -7.78 -1.18 22.53
C ARG A 67 -6.45 -1.86 22.73
N VAL A 68 -5.59 -1.25 23.54
CA VAL A 68 -4.39 -1.90 24.03
C VAL A 68 -4.77 -2.80 25.19
N ILE A 69 -4.41 -4.07 25.10
CA ILE A 69 -4.62 -5.06 26.18
C ILE A 69 -3.30 -5.73 26.54
N PRO A 70 -3.11 -6.19 27.78
CA PRO A 70 -1.97 -7.01 28.14
C PRO A 70 -1.92 -8.31 27.33
N LEU A 71 -0.72 -8.77 26.96
CA LEU A 71 -0.54 -10.03 26.20
C LEU A 71 -1.23 -11.23 26.86
N GLN A 72 -1.23 -11.30 28.20
CA GLN A 72 -1.88 -12.38 28.97
C GLN A 72 -3.41 -12.39 28.82
N LYS A 73 -4.01 -11.34 28.26
CA LYS A 73 -5.46 -11.24 27.99
C LYS A 73 -5.81 -11.50 26.52
N LEU A 74 -4.84 -11.85 25.69
CA LEU A 74 -5.11 -12.26 24.32
C LEU A 74 -5.82 -13.62 24.34
N GLU A 75 -7.02 -13.66 23.78
CA GLU A 75 -7.76 -14.88 23.55
C GLU A 75 -7.24 -15.54 22.27
N HIS A 76 -7.13 -16.88 22.29
CA HIS A 76 -6.66 -17.67 21.14
C HIS A 76 -5.19 -17.43 20.74
N TRP A 77 -4.38 -16.86 21.65
CA TRP A 77 -2.95 -16.72 21.49
C TRP A 77 -2.20 -17.33 22.66
N ILE A 78 -1.22 -18.18 22.36
CA ILE A 78 -0.38 -18.87 23.33
C ILE A 78 0.96 -18.15 23.39
N THR A 79 1.34 -17.72 24.59
CA THR A 79 2.67 -17.15 24.84
C THR A 79 3.54 -18.19 25.53
N ASP A 80 4.68 -18.52 24.91
CA ASP A 80 5.69 -19.42 25.45
C ASP A 80 7.10 -18.81 25.33
N GLU A 81 8.14 -19.58 25.67
CA GLU A 81 9.55 -19.16 25.57
C GLU A 81 10.02 -18.89 24.12
N THR A 82 9.28 -19.32 23.12
CA THR A 82 9.62 -19.18 21.70
C THR A 82 8.90 -18.02 21.02
N GLY A 83 7.83 -17.48 21.62
CA GLY A 83 7.07 -16.38 21.04
C GLY A 83 5.62 -16.30 21.44
N VAL A 84 4.82 -15.68 20.61
CA VAL A 84 3.36 -15.53 20.74
C VAL A 84 2.72 -16.09 19.48
N LYS A 85 1.97 -17.18 19.60
CA LYS A 85 1.43 -17.95 18.48
C LYS A 85 -0.07 -18.09 18.60
N PRO A 86 -0.82 -18.05 17.49
CA PRO A 86 -2.25 -18.33 17.50
C PRO A 86 -2.51 -19.85 17.69
N ASP A 87 -3.62 -20.20 18.34
CA ASP A 87 -4.14 -21.57 18.41
C ASP A 87 -5.09 -21.91 17.23
N PHE A 88 -5.14 -21.03 16.25
CA PHE A 88 -5.91 -21.16 15.02
C PHE A 88 -5.03 -20.85 13.80
N HIS A 89 -5.54 -21.08 12.59
CA HIS A 89 -4.82 -20.69 11.38
C HIS A 89 -4.81 -19.17 11.23
N ALA A 90 -3.63 -18.57 11.32
CA ALA A 90 -3.43 -17.13 11.11
C ALA A 90 -2.30 -16.90 10.09
N ASP A 91 -2.31 -15.74 9.48
CA ASP A 91 -1.33 -15.36 8.46
C ASP A 91 0.03 -14.95 9.06
N PHE A 92 0.11 -14.78 10.36
CA PHE A 92 1.36 -14.43 11.05
C PHE A 92 1.42 -14.95 12.48
N GLN A 93 2.63 -14.98 13.03
CA GLN A 93 2.93 -15.19 14.43
C GLN A 93 4.08 -14.26 14.86
N VAL A 94 4.30 -14.13 16.16
CA VAL A 94 5.46 -13.43 16.71
C VAL A 94 6.43 -14.48 17.26
N GLN A 95 7.69 -14.45 16.83
CA GLN A 95 8.74 -15.33 17.33
C GLN A 95 9.85 -14.49 17.96
N TYR A 96 10.51 -15.07 18.98
CA TYR A 96 11.70 -14.49 19.59
C TYR A 96 12.94 -14.98 18.84
N TYR A 97 13.83 -14.07 18.51
CA TYR A 97 15.08 -14.35 17.81
C TYR A 97 16.24 -13.81 18.59
N ASP A 98 17.29 -14.64 18.74
CA ASP A 98 18.59 -14.18 19.16
C ASP A 98 19.33 -13.62 17.94
N ILE A 99 19.76 -12.37 18.05
CA ILE A 99 20.38 -11.64 16.98
C ILE A 99 21.83 -11.36 17.36
N GLU A 100 22.75 -11.69 16.46
CA GLU A 100 24.16 -11.40 16.56
C GLU A 100 24.61 -10.59 15.33
N ILE A 101 25.19 -9.42 15.56
CA ILE A 101 25.68 -8.52 14.49
C ILE A 101 27.04 -7.96 14.91
N GLU A 102 28.04 -8.18 14.07
CA GLU A 102 29.35 -7.55 14.22
C GLU A 102 29.33 -6.05 13.89
N GLY A 103 30.16 -5.28 14.56
CA GLY A 103 30.39 -3.85 14.26
C GLY A 103 29.34 -2.88 14.81
N ARG A 104 28.48 -3.32 15.75
CA ARG A 104 27.57 -2.45 16.50
C ARG A 104 27.96 -2.34 17.96
N GLU A 105 27.50 -1.27 18.65
CA GLU A 105 27.71 -1.07 20.08
C GLU A 105 27.15 -2.22 20.93
N VAL A 106 26.00 -2.78 20.52
CA VAL A 106 25.40 -4.00 21.07
C VAL A 106 25.53 -5.08 20.02
N ALA A 107 26.35 -6.08 20.30
CA ALA A 107 26.63 -7.18 19.38
C ALA A 107 25.56 -8.27 19.39
N THR A 108 24.91 -8.50 20.55
CA THR A 108 23.91 -9.57 20.73
C THR A 108 22.71 -9.06 21.51
N TRP A 109 21.49 -9.43 21.06
CA TRP A 109 20.24 -9.18 21.80
C TRP A 109 19.14 -10.13 21.34
N THR A 110 18.11 -10.32 22.19
CA THR A 110 16.87 -11.04 21.82
C THR A 110 15.80 -10.03 21.41
N GLN A 111 15.06 -10.32 20.32
CA GLN A 111 14.03 -9.45 19.81
C GLN A 111 12.83 -10.26 19.30
N PRO A 112 11.58 -9.83 19.58
CA PRO A 112 10.40 -10.35 18.90
C PRO A 112 10.33 -9.83 17.47
N LEU A 113 10.07 -10.72 16.50
CA LEU A 113 9.81 -10.36 15.11
C LEU A 113 8.51 -10.99 14.64
N PHE A 114 7.79 -10.29 13.77
CA PHE A 114 6.67 -10.86 13.04
C PHE A 114 7.19 -11.85 12.00
N LYS A 115 6.59 -13.03 11.97
CA LYS A 115 6.84 -14.06 10.95
C LYS A 115 5.56 -14.36 10.23
N ALA A 116 5.51 -14.00 8.95
CA ALA A 116 4.36 -14.28 8.10
C ALA A 116 4.32 -15.75 7.66
N GLU A 117 3.11 -16.27 7.49
CA GLU A 117 2.83 -17.62 6.98
C GLU A 117 2.46 -17.56 5.47
N GLY A 118 3.43 -17.14 4.66
CA GLY A 118 3.28 -16.97 3.23
C GLY A 118 3.57 -15.56 2.75
N LYS A 119 3.18 -15.25 1.51
CA LYS A 119 3.42 -13.93 0.92
C LYS A 119 2.09 -13.22 0.69
N ALA A 120 1.94 -12.03 1.25
CA ALA A 120 0.83 -11.15 0.95
C ALA A 120 0.87 -10.68 -0.51
N THR A 121 -0.24 -10.15 -1.01
CA THR A 121 -0.37 -9.69 -2.39
C THR A 121 -1.00 -8.31 -2.40
N PHE A 122 -0.30 -7.34 -2.96
CA PHE A 122 -0.73 -5.97 -3.12
C PHE A 122 -0.87 -5.64 -4.60
N VAL A 123 -2.01 -5.08 -5.00
CA VAL A 123 -2.29 -4.76 -6.41
C VAL A 123 -2.80 -3.34 -6.53
N LEU A 124 -2.21 -2.59 -7.43
CA LEU A 124 -2.67 -1.27 -7.84
C LEU A 124 -3.16 -1.36 -9.28
N PHE A 125 -4.48 -1.27 -9.48
CA PHE A 125 -5.04 -1.17 -10.82
C PHE A 125 -4.85 0.24 -11.36
N SER A 126 -4.44 0.32 -12.62
CA SER A 126 -4.31 1.54 -13.40
C SER A 126 -5.26 1.48 -14.60
N ARG A 127 -5.73 2.64 -15.07
CA ARG A 127 -6.44 2.79 -16.34
C ARG A 127 -6.09 4.10 -17.01
N ILE A 128 -6.29 4.18 -18.32
CA ILE A 128 -6.26 5.45 -19.04
C ILE A 128 -7.71 5.89 -19.29
N TYR A 129 -8.13 6.98 -18.67
CA TYR A 129 -9.47 7.51 -18.83
C TYR A 129 -9.41 8.95 -19.37
N LYS A 130 -9.96 9.18 -20.56
CA LYS A 130 -9.91 10.47 -21.27
C LYS A 130 -8.48 11.04 -21.38
N GLY A 131 -7.52 10.18 -21.69
CA GLY A 131 -6.12 10.56 -21.84
C GLY A 131 -5.36 10.82 -20.53
N VAL A 132 -5.97 10.56 -19.39
CA VAL A 132 -5.35 10.69 -18.05
C VAL A 132 -5.20 9.31 -17.41
N ARG A 133 -3.99 8.97 -16.96
CA ARG A 133 -3.74 7.75 -16.19
C ARG A 133 -4.29 7.92 -14.78
N GLN A 134 -5.09 6.97 -14.36
CA GLN A 134 -5.69 6.93 -13.02
C GLN A 134 -5.39 5.61 -12.34
N TYR A 135 -5.35 5.62 -11.01
CA TYR A 135 -5.07 4.48 -10.14
C TYR A 135 -6.24 4.26 -9.20
N LEU A 136 -6.66 3.00 -9.06
CA LEU A 136 -7.76 2.62 -8.19
C LEU A 136 -7.24 2.38 -6.77
N VAL A 137 -7.68 3.18 -5.83
CA VAL A 137 -7.34 3.03 -4.41
C VAL A 137 -8.57 2.74 -3.58
N LYS A 138 -8.37 2.11 -2.43
CA LYS A 138 -9.43 1.71 -1.50
C LYS A 138 -9.27 2.44 -0.18
N ALA A 139 -10.27 3.19 0.26
CA ALA A 139 -10.33 3.68 1.62
C ALA A 139 -10.75 2.52 2.55
N GLN A 140 -9.96 2.27 3.59
CA GLN A 140 -10.18 1.14 4.50
C GLN A 140 -9.72 1.46 5.92
N PRO A 141 -10.31 0.80 6.92
CA PRO A 141 -9.76 0.83 8.28
C PRO A 141 -8.32 0.30 8.27
N GLU A 142 -7.44 0.99 8.97
CA GLU A 142 -6.04 0.59 9.12
C GLU A 142 -5.74 0.41 10.61
N ILE A 143 -5.52 -0.84 11.03
CA ILE A 143 -5.25 -1.17 12.44
C ILE A 143 -3.91 -0.57 12.84
N GLY A 144 -3.93 0.18 13.96
CA GLY A 144 -2.73 0.86 14.45
C GLY A 144 -2.46 2.22 13.81
N SER A 145 -3.22 2.63 12.79
CA SER A 145 -3.19 4.00 12.31
C SER A 145 -3.77 4.96 13.34
N PHE A 146 -3.14 6.11 13.48
CA PHE A 146 -3.60 7.15 14.40
C PHE A 146 -4.98 7.68 14.05
N ASP A 147 -5.36 7.58 12.79
CA ASP A 147 -6.54 8.22 12.20
C ASP A 147 -7.60 7.21 11.75
N ILE A 148 -7.51 5.97 12.25
CA ILE A 148 -8.47 4.86 12.07
C ILE A 148 -8.49 4.29 10.64
N ALA A 149 -8.45 5.13 9.60
CA ALA A 149 -8.57 4.70 8.20
C ALA A 149 -7.61 5.46 7.30
N GLU A 150 -7.09 4.75 6.31
CA GLU A 150 -6.18 5.27 5.28
C GLU A 150 -6.58 4.71 3.91
N PHE A 151 -6.03 5.29 2.83
CA PHE A 151 -6.09 4.67 1.52
C PHE A 151 -5.02 3.61 1.38
N GLY A 152 -5.46 2.42 0.99
CA GLY A 152 -4.63 1.30 0.58
C GLY A 152 -4.70 1.06 -0.93
N PRO A 153 -3.97 0.06 -1.45
CA PRO A 153 -4.03 -0.36 -2.84
C PRO A 153 -5.42 -0.91 -3.20
N SER A 154 -5.65 -1.16 -4.48
CA SER A 154 -6.90 -1.75 -4.97
C SER A 154 -7.19 -3.10 -4.32
N ILE A 155 -6.15 -3.90 -4.16
CA ILE A 155 -6.20 -5.19 -3.47
C ILE A 155 -5.05 -5.23 -2.46
N GLN A 156 -5.39 -5.66 -1.25
CA GLN A 156 -4.45 -5.95 -0.18
C GLN A 156 -4.91 -7.24 0.46
N TRP A 157 -4.21 -8.35 0.16
CA TRP A 157 -4.53 -9.67 0.67
C TRP A 157 -3.37 -10.26 1.44
N GLU A 158 -3.71 -10.85 2.57
CA GLU A 158 -2.83 -11.81 3.21
C GLU A 158 -2.75 -13.10 2.39
N ALA A 159 -1.80 -13.98 2.72
CA ALA A 159 -1.56 -15.21 1.96
C ALA A 159 -2.79 -16.13 1.89
N SER A 160 -3.59 -16.20 2.97
CA SER A 160 -4.83 -16.97 3.06
C SER A 160 -5.94 -16.38 2.18
N GLU A 161 -6.11 -15.07 2.20
CA GLU A 161 -7.16 -14.36 1.47
C GLU A 161 -7.02 -14.49 -0.05
N ARG A 162 -5.78 -14.54 -0.56
CA ARG A 162 -5.50 -14.71 -1.99
C ARG A 162 -6.18 -15.92 -2.60
N LYS A 163 -6.37 -16.99 -1.84
CA LYS A 163 -6.96 -18.25 -2.30
C LYS A 163 -8.48 -18.19 -2.39
N ILE A 164 -9.13 -17.46 -1.50
CA ILE A 164 -10.59 -17.47 -1.31
C ILE A 164 -11.31 -16.26 -1.87
N ALA A 165 -10.61 -15.14 -2.08
CA ALA A 165 -11.22 -13.92 -2.60
C ALA A 165 -11.88 -14.15 -3.97
N SER A 166 -13.16 -13.75 -4.10
CA SER A 166 -13.99 -14.01 -5.29
C SER A 166 -14.75 -12.78 -5.81
N ASP A 167 -14.44 -11.59 -5.27
CA ASP A 167 -15.02 -10.32 -5.72
C ASP A 167 -14.58 -9.94 -7.16
N VAL A 168 -15.11 -8.84 -7.67
CA VAL A 168 -14.85 -8.38 -9.05
C VAL A 168 -13.37 -8.08 -9.26
N LEU A 169 -12.70 -7.41 -8.32
CA LEU A 169 -11.28 -7.06 -8.42
C LEU A 169 -10.42 -8.32 -8.47
N SER A 170 -10.76 -9.30 -7.63
CA SER A 170 -10.08 -10.60 -7.57
C SER A 170 -10.16 -11.36 -8.89
N LYS A 171 -11.32 -11.34 -9.54
CA LYS A 171 -11.53 -11.97 -10.84
C LYS A 171 -10.72 -11.27 -11.93
N VAL A 172 -10.74 -9.95 -11.96
CA VAL A 172 -9.96 -9.15 -12.91
C VAL A 172 -8.46 -9.39 -12.71
N PHE A 173 -7.98 -9.35 -11.47
CA PHE A 173 -6.57 -9.65 -11.14
C PHE A 173 -6.14 -11.01 -11.68
N ARG A 174 -6.89 -12.08 -11.34
CA ARG A 174 -6.55 -13.44 -11.79
C ARG A 174 -6.55 -13.58 -13.30
N LYS A 175 -7.52 -12.96 -13.99
CA LYS A 175 -7.58 -12.94 -15.45
C LYS A 175 -6.32 -12.32 -16.04
N HIS A 176 -5.94 -11.11 -15.59
CA HIS A 176 -4.77 -10.39 -16.07
C HIS A 176 -3.46 -11.17 -15.82
N VAL A 177 -3.32 -11.77 -14.63
CA VAL A 177 -2.13 -12.58 -14.30
C VAL A 177 -2.08 -13.86 -15.13
N THR A 178 -3.22 -14.55 -15.33
CA THR A 178 -3.27 -15.78 -16.12
C THR A 178 -2.99 -15.53 -17.61
N GLU A 179 -3.53 -14.45 -18.13
CA GLU A 179 -3.36 -14.04 -19.54
C GLU A 179 -2.06 -13.27 -19.79
N ASN A 180 -1.30 -12.96 -18.75
CA ASN A 180 -0.12 -12.07 -18.78
C ASN A 180 -0.40 -10.74 -19.50
N ARG A 181 -1.54 -10.11 -19.19
CA ARG A 181 -2.05 -8.92 -19.87
C ARG A 181 -2.03 -7.69 -18.98
N GLY A 182 -1.53 -6.56 -19.49
CA GLY A 182 -1.56 -5.27 -18.83
C GLY A 182 -0.72 -5.20 -17.56
N ILE A 183 0.20 -6.12 -17.33
CA ILE A 183 1.11 -6.08 -16.17
C ILE A 183 2.18 -5.03 -16.44
N LEU A 184 2.04 -3.85 -15.83
CA LEU A 184 3.02 -2.76 -15.94
C LEU A 184 4.22 -2.99 -15.03
N ASN A 185 4.01 -3.56 -13.84
CA ASN A 185 5.07 -3.90 -12.91
C ASN A 185 4.65 -5.14 -12.07
N GLN A 186 5.62 -6.02 -11.85
CA GLN A 186 5.48 -7.17 -10.95
C GLN A 186 6.79 -7.42 -10.24
N VAL A 187 6.80 -7.27 -8.93
CA VAL A 187 8.01 -7.44 -8.12
C VAL A 187 7.70 -8.06 -6.77
N VAL A 188 8.67 -8.79 -6.22
CA VAL A 188 8.64 -9.25 -4.83
C VAL A 188 9.51 -8.28 -4.02
N LEU A 189 8.90 -7.62 -3.04
CA LEU A 189 9.59 -6.74 -2.10
C LEU A 189 9.68 -7.38 -0.73
N SER A 190 10.77 -7.12 -0.04
CA SER A 190 10.96 -7.51 1.36
C SER A 190 10.49 -6.40 2.28
N GLU A 191 9.89 -6.80 3.42
CA GLU A 191 9.55 -5.89 4.50
C GLU A 191 10.77 -5.54 5.38
N GLU A 192 10.60 -4.60 6.30
CA GLU A 192 11.68 -4.11 7.16
C GLU A 192 12.21 -5.22 8.09
N GLY A 193 13.47 -5.59 7.94
CA GLY A 193 14.13 -6.63 8.73
C GLY A 193 14.21 -6.36 10.24
N GLY A 194 13.95 -5.14 10.69
CA GLY A 194 13.93 -4.81 12.13
C GLY A 194 12.64 -5.19 12.86
N ARG A 195 11.57 -5.57 12.15
CA ARG A 195 10.27 -5.96 12.69
C ARG A 195 9.74 -7.27 12.12
N PHE A 196 10.12 -7.60 10.89
CA PHE A 196 9.64 -8.75 10.15
C PHE A 196 10.77 -9.73 9.87
N TYR A 197 10.50 -11.01 10.05
CA TYR A 197 11.47 -12.07 9.79
C TYR A 197 11.31 -12.59 8.37
N HIS A 198 12.22 -12.20 7.48
CA HIS A 198 12.29 -12.63 6.07
C HIS A 198 10.97 -12.49 5.29
N GLU A 199 10.14 -11.55 5.68
CA GLU A 199 8.85 -11.33 5.02
C GLU A 199 9.04 -10.73 3.64
N GLN A 200 8.31 -11.28 2.68
CA GLN A 200 8.30 -10.87 1.29
C GLN A 200 6.87 -10.83 0.77
N ASN A 201 6.56 -9.83 -0.05
CA ASN A 201 5.22 -9.61 -0.58
C ASN A 201 5.22 -9.42 -2.09
N TYR A 202 4.19 -9.95 -2.77
CA TYR A 202 3.97 -9.72 -4.19
C TYR A 202 3.35 -8.34 -4.39
N ASN A 203 3.94 -7.55 -5.29
CA ASN A 203 3.47 -6.23 -5.66
C ASN A 203 3.19 -6.19 -7.17
N PHE A 204 2.00 -5.74 -7.56
CA PHE A 204 1.57 -5.66 -8.95
C PHE A 204 1.01 -4.27 -9.27
N ILE A 205 1.40 -3.73 -10.43
CA ILE A 205 0.70 -2.62 -11.07
C ILE A 205 0.14 -3.15 -12.37
N ILE A 206 -1.19 -3.09 -12.53
CA ILE A 206 -1.90 -3.71 -13.66
C ILE A 206 -2.76 -2.66 -14.34
N GLU A 207 -2.54 -2.45 -15.64
CA GLU A 207 -3.41 -1.65 -16.48
C GLU A 207 -4.62 -2.47 -16.90
N VAL A 208 -5.80 -1.92 -16.66
CA VAL A 208 -7.10 -2.49 -17.04
C VAL A 208 -7.79 -1.61 -18.07
N ASP A 209 -8.64 -2.21 -18.90
CA ASP A 209 -9.50 -1.42 -19.77
C ASP A 209 -10.46 -0.55 -18.93
N PRO A 210 -10.79 0.69 -19.36
CA PRO A 210 -11.62 1.60 -18.58
C PRO A 210 -12.95 1.02 -18.11
N ASP A 211 -13.50 0.08 -18.87
CA ASP A 211 -14.81 -0.53 -18.60
C ASP A 211 -14.75 -1.75 -17.66
N GLU A 212 -13.60 -2.40 -17.52
CA GLU A 212 -13.46 -3.63 -16.71
C GLU A 212 -13.83 -3.43 -15.23
N LEU A 213 -13.53 -2.27 -14.67
CA LEU A 213 -13.84 -1.89 -13.29
C LEU A 213 -14.78 -0.67 -13.19
N SER A 214 -15.60 -0.43 -14.21
CA SER A 214 -16.53 0.71 -14.27
C SER A 214 -17.64 0.65 -13.21
N THR A 215 -17.98 -0.54 -12.73
CA THR A 215 -19.00 -0.76 -11.69
C THR A 215 -18.51 -0.58 -10.25
N VAL A 216 -17.19 -0.47 -10.06
CA VAL A 216 -16.60 -0.31 -8.72
C VAL A 216 -17.03 1.03 -8.11
N ARG A 217 -17.47 0.99 -6.86
CA ARG A 217 -18.00 2.13 -6.09
C ARG A 217 -17.26 2.27 -4.76
N SER A 218 -17.68 3.24 -3.94
CA SER A 218 -17.19 3.36 -2.56
C SER A 218 -17.09 1.97 -1.88
N PRO A 219 -16.00 1.72 -1.17
CA PRO A 219 -14.94 2.63 -0.71
C PRO A 219 -13.78 2.86 -1.70
N TYR A 220 -13.93 2.48 -2.96
CA TYR A 220 -12.91 2.66 -4.00
C TYR A 220 -13.06 4.00 -4.71
N VAL A 221 -11.94 4.56 -5.14
CA VAL A 221 -11.90 5.78 -5.95
C VAL A 221 -10.73 5.73 -6.94
N TRP A 222 -10.97 6.22 -8.16
CA TRP A 222 -9.94 6.45 -9.16
C TRP A 222 -9.29 7.81 -8.93
N LEU A 223 -7.97 7.84 -8.81
CA LEU A 223 -7.17 9.05 -8.57
C LEU A 223 -6.05 9.14 -9.60
N SER A 224 -5.76 10.37 -10.01
CA SER A 224 -4.56 10.68 -10.78
C SER A 224 -3.29 10.54 -9.93
N PHE A 225 -2.13 10.50 -10.60
CA PHE A 225 -0.84 10.54 -9.90
C PHE A 225 -0.66 11.85 -9.11
N GLY A 226 -1.10 12.99 -9.67
CA GLY A 226 -1.06 14.28 -8.97
C GLY A 226 -1.85 14.28 -7.66
N ALA A 227 -3.03 13.67 -7.64
CA ALA A 227 -3.83 13.51 -6.42
C ALA A 227 -3.14 12.59 -5.40
N LEU A 228 -2.63 11.44 -5.85
CA LEU A 228 -1.88 10.50 -4.98
C LEU A 228 -0.62 11.15 -4.40
N SER A 229 0.15 11.86 -5.20
CA SER A 229 1.34 12.60 -4.76
C SER A 229 0.99 13.64 -3.68
N SER A 230 -0.11 14.37 -3.86
CA SER A 230 -0.60 15.32 -2.86
C SER A 230 -1.03 14.65 -1.56
N MET A 231 -1.56 13.43 -1.61
CA MET A 231 -1.97 12.67 -0.42
C MET A 231 -0.77 12.07 0.32
N ILE A 232 0.24 11.60 -0.39
CA ILE A 232 1.46 11.03 0.23
C ILE A 232 2.19 12.06 1.09
N GLN A 233 2.11 13.33 0.74
CA GLN A 233 2.73 14.43 1.49
C GLN A 233 2.05 14.68 2.85
N LYS A 234 0.89 14.11 3.10
CA LYS A 234 0.13 14.26 4.34
C LYS A 234 0.23 13.00 5.19
N ASN A 235 0.21 13.16 6.53
CA ASN A 235 0.17 12.01 7.43
C ASN A 235 -1.18 11.30 7.37
N ASN A 236 -1.17 9.99 7.59
CA ASN A 236 -2.35 9.16 7.79
C ASN A 236 -3.39 9.26 6.65
N GLN A 237 -2.91 9.45 5.40
CA GLN A 237 -3.78 9.46 4.23
C GLN A 237 -3.59 8.21 3.37
N VAL A 238 -2.38 7.69 3.32
CA VAL A 238 -1.98 6.59 2.45
C VAL A 238 -1.16 5.60 3.26
N ASN A 239 -1.57 4.33 3.27
CA ASN A 239 -0.86 3.28 4.01
C ASN A 239 0.48 2.91 3.33
N ILE A 240 1.27 2.11 4.04
CA ILE A 240 2.63 1.77 3.60
C ILE A 240 2.62 0.95 2.30
N GLN A 241 1.67 0.04 2.12
CA GLN A 241 1.56 -0.83 0.96
C GLN A 241 1.28 -0.02 -0.31
N LEU A 242 0.37 0.96 -0.23
CA LEU A 242 0.09 1.84 -1.36
C LEU A 242 1.30 2.75 -1.67
N ARG A 243 2.02 3.25 -0.66
CA ARG A 243 3.25 4.04 -0.87
C ARG A 243 4.31 3.23 -1.61
N ASN A 244 4.50 1.97 -1.25
CA ASN A 244 5.43 1.09 -1.93
C ASN A 244 5.05 0.90 -3.41
N LEU A 245 3.77 0.67 -3.70
CA LEU A 245 3.28 0.53 -5.08
C LEU A 245 3.43 1.82 -5.89
N ILE A 246 3.15 2.98 -5.30
CA ILE A 246 3.35 4.28 -5.98
C ILE A 246 4.83 4.50 -6.31
N ALA A 247 5.75 4.08 -5.44
CA ALA A 247 7.18 4.16 -5.71
C ALA A 247 7.66 3.24 -6.85
N LEU A 248 6.86 2.26 -7.26
CA LEU A 248 7.12 1.38 -8.40
C LEU A 248 6.58 1.91 -9.72
N ILE A 249 5.88 3.04 -9.73
CA ILE A 249 5.41 3.68 -10.95
C ILE A 249 6.62 4.32 -11.64
N ASN A 250 6.94 3.83 -12.82
CA ASN A 250 8.00 4.42 -13.64
C ASN A 250 7.49 5.71 -14.28
N LEU A 251 8.21 6.79 -14.08
CA LEU A 251 7.95 8.12 -14.64
C LEU A 251 8.58 8.26 -16.02
#